data_4695a534a8413cf2c49888fced6d9b9f
#
_entry.id   4695a534a8413cf2c49888fced6d9b9f
#
_cell.length_a   1.000
_cell.length_b   1.000
_cell.length_c   1.000
_cell.angle_alpha   90.00
_cell.angle_beta   90.00
_cell.angle_gamma   90.00
#
_symmetry.space_group_name_H-M   'P 1'
#
loop_
_entity.id
_entity.type
_entity.pdbx_description
1 polymer ?
#
loop_
_entity_poly.entity_id
_entity_poly.type
_entity_poly.pdbx_seq_one_letter_code
_entity_poly.pdbx_strand_id
1 'polypeptide(L)'
;MSYDVVIIGTGAGGGTLAYALRDSGAKILLLERGDFLPEEPENWSPEALFLEGRYKALERWQNADGGTFRPGVYYWVGGNTKVYGAALPRLRREDFAPLEHEGGLSPGWPISYEDLEPYYARAEEIYWVHGEAGTDPTEPPRSGPYPFPPIPQDPYMDELAERLRAQGLRPFRLPVGLDYRTGGRCIRCQTCDAFPCRVRAKADAEVCAVQIGRAHV
;
A
#
# COMPACT_ATOMS: atom_id res chain seq x y z
N MET A 1 -6.47 -25.36 22.22
CA MET A 1 -5.98 -23.98 22.45
C MET A 1 -7.11 -23.05 22.09
N SER A 2 -7.38 -22.02 22.90
CA SER A 2 -8.34 -20.95 22.58
C SER A 2 -7.59 -19.68 22.20
N TYR A 3 -8.12 -18.92 21.27
CA TYR A 3 -7.63 -17.60 20.86
C TYR A 3 -8.68 -16.56 21.22
N ASP A 4 -8.23 -15.35 21.59
CA ASP A 4 -9.10 -14.23 21.91
C ASP A 4 -9.52 -13.50 20.64
N VAL A 5 -8.64 -13.46 19.63
CA VAL A 5 -8.87 -12.82 18.33
C VAL A 5 -8.41 -13.75 17.21
N VAL A 6 -9.24 -13.87 16.17
CA VAL A 6 -8.87 -14.55 14.92
C VAL A 6 -8.95 -13.53 13.78
N ILE A 7 -7.82 -13.31 13.08
CA ILE A 7 -7.71 -12.40 11.93
C ILE A 7 -7.53 -13.27 10.68
N ILE A 8 -8.38 -13.07 9.68
CA ILE A 8 -8.33 -13.80 8.40
C ILE A 8 -7.76 -12.88 7.31
N GLY A 9 -6.62 -13.28 6.77
CA GLY A 9 -5.84 -12.55 5.78
C GLY A 9 -4.75 -11.67 6.39
N THR A 10 -3.61 -11.60 5.70
CA THR A 10 -2.40 -10.87 6.13
C THR A 10 -2.10 -9.67 5.26
N GLY A 11 -3.04 -9.24 4.42
CA GLY A 11 -2.93 -8.02 3.63
C GLY A 11 -2.93 -6.76 4.49
N ALA A 12 -3.08 -5.59 3.87
CA ALA A 12 -3.04 -4.29 4.54
C ALA A 12 -3.93 -4.22 5.79
N GLY A 13 -5.19 -4.67 5.69
CA GLY A 13 -6.13 -4.62 6.82
C GLY A 13 -5.76 -5.57 7.95
N GLY A 14 -5.63 -6.88 7.65
CA GLY A 14 -5.34 -7.88 8.68
C GLY A 14 -3.96 -7.73 9.31
N GLY A 15 -2.94 -7.41 8.50
CA GLY A 15 -1.59 -7.13 9.00
C GLY A 15 -1.57 -5.90 9.94
N THR A 16 -2.21 -4.80 9.53
CA THR A 16 -2.27 -3.58 10.36
C THR A 16 -3.06 -3.81 11.66
N LEU A 17 -4.16 -4.59 11.60
CA LEU A 17 -4.92 -4.95 12.80
C LEU A 17 -4.08 -5.79 13.76
N ALA A 18 -3.39 -6.81 13.24
CA ALA A 18 -2.47 -7.63 14.06
C ALA A 18 -1.38 -6.76 14.72
N TYR A 19 -0.80 -5.83 13.96
CA TYR A 19 0.17 -4.87 14.48
C TYR A 19 -0.42 -3.99 15.58
N ALA A 20 -1.63 -3.47 15.37
CA ALA A 20 -2.29 -2.59 16.35
C ALA A 20 -2.62 -3.32 17.67
N LEU A 21 -2.88 -4.62 17.60
CA LEU A 21 -3.22 -5.45 18.76
C LEU A 21 -2.01 -6.12 19.43
N ARG A 22 -0.79 -5.97 18.89
CA ARG A 22 0.42 -6.67 19.38
C ARG A 22 0.70 -6.52 20.86
N ASP A 23 0.37 -5.36 21.42
CA ASP A 23 0.63 -5.01 22.84
C ASP A 23 -0.62 -5.20 23.73
N SER A 24 -1.70 -5.79 23.21
CA SER A 24 -2.97 -5.96 23.93
C SER A 24 -2.95 -7.09 24.98
N GLY A 25 -1.96 -7.99 24.92
CA GLY A 25 -1.92 -9.21 25.70
C GLY A 25 -2.88 -10.32 25.20
N ALA A 26 -3.68 -10.06 24.16
CA ALA A 26 -4.59 -11.03 23.59
C ALA A 26 -3.84 -12.12 22.80
N LYS A 27 -4.34 -13.35 22.86
CA LYS A 27 -3.86 -14.45 22.02
C LYS A 27 -4.46 -14.32 20.62
N ILE A 28 -3.66 -13.91 19.67
CA ILE A 28 -4.08 -13.62 18.30
C ILE A 28 -3.72 -14.80 17.39
N LEU A 29 -4.69 -15.30 16.63
CA LEU A 29 -4.46 -16.22 15.51
C LEU A 29 -4.60 -15.45 14.20
N LEU A 30 -3.53 -15.39 13.42
CA LEU A 30 -3.53 -14.79 12.09
C LEU A 30 -3.50 -15.92 11.05
N LEU A 31 -4.56 -16.01 10.24
CA LEU A 31 -4.72 -17.01 9.20
C LEU A 31 -4.48 -16.41 7.82
N GLU A 32 -3.64 -17.04 7.03
CA GLU A 32 -3.42 -16.72 5.63
C GLU A 32 -3.61 -17.96 4.77
N ARG A 33 -4.24 -17.81 3.60
CA ARG A 33 -4.43 -18.94 2.69
C ARG A 33 -3.22 -19.23 1.82
N GLY A 34 -2.36 -18.21 1.61
CA GLY A 34 -1.12 -18.34 0.86
C GLY A 34 0.10 -18.57 1.74
N ASP A 35 1.23 -18.76 1.10
CA ASP A 35 2.54 -18.89 1.74
C ASP A 35 3.32 -17.56 1.66
N PHE A 36 4.54 -17.53 2.18
CA PHE A 36 5.47 -16.42 1.95
C PHE A 36 5.89 -16.39 0.48
N LEU A 37 5.88 -15.18 -0.10
CA LEU A 37 6.32 -15.00 -1.47
C LEU A 37 7.82 -15.32 -1.57
N PRO A 38 8.25 -16.22 -2.49
CA PRO A 38 9.65 -16.60 -2.63
C PRO A 38 10.51 -15.40 -3.04
N GLU A 39 11.74 -15.35 -2.50
CA GLU A 39 12.76 -14.39 -2.90
C GLU A 39 13.61 -15.01 -4.03
N GLU A 40 13.30 -14.68 -5.27
CA GLU A 40 13.90 -15.30 -6.46
C GLU A 40 14.13 -14.26 -7.57
N PRO A 41 14.99 -14.54 -8.56
CA PRO A 41 15.28 -13.62 -9.67
C PRO A 41 14.03 -13.20 -10.43
N GLU A 42 13.04 -14.09 -10.55
CA GLU A 42 11.77 -13.89 -11.24
C GLU A 42 10.92 -12.78 -10.63
N ASN A 43 11.16 -12.40 -9.36
CA ASN A 43 10.51 -11.24 -8.73
C ASN A 43 10.74 -9.94 -9.52
N TRP A 44 11.82 -9.84 -10.29
CA TRP A 44 12.15 -8.67 -11.11
C TRP A 44 12.12 -8.97 -12.62
N SER A 45 11.54 -10.08 -13.04
CA SER A 45 11.33 -10.43 -14.44
C SER A 45 9.98 -9.91 -14.94
N PRO A 46 9.95 -8.97 -15.91
CA PRO A 46 8.70 -8.56 -16.55
C PRO A 46 7.97 -9.73 -17.23
N GLU A 47 8.71 -10.67 -17.80
CA GLU A 47 8.14 -11.87 -18.44
C GLU A 47 7.38 -12.73 -17.42
N ALA A 48 8.02 -13.06 -16.31
CA ALA A 48 7.42 -13.86 -15.24
C ALA A 48 6.17 -13.17 -14.64
N LEU A 49 6.19 -11.85 -14.48
CA LEU A 49 5.09 -11.12 -13.87
C LEU A 49 3.92 -10.88 -14.83
N PHE A 50 4.20 -10.37 -16.02
CA PHE A 50 3.17 -9.86 -16.93
C PHE A 50 2.71 -10.88 -17.97
N LEU A 51 3.61 -11.73 -18.48
CA LEU A 51 3.28 -12.73 -19.47
C LEU A 51 2.85 -14.05 -18.84
N GLU A 52 3.63 -14.57 -17.90
CA GLU A 52 3.33 -15.85 -17.23
C GLU A 52 2.33 -15.69 -16.07
N GLY A 53 2.30 -14.52 -15.44
CA GLY A 53 1.50 -14.25 -14.24
C GLY A 53 1.87 -15.16 -13.07
N ARG A 54 3.19 -15.41 -12.89
CA ARG A 54 3.79 -16.38 -11.96
C ARG A 54 3.25 -16.31 -10.54
N TYR A 55 3.01 -15.11 -10.02
CA TYR A 55 2.59 -14.92 -8.64
C TYR A 55 1.09 -14.71 -8.45
N LYS A 56 0.31 -14.60 -9.54
CA LYS A 56 -1.13 -14.40 -9.49
C LYS A 56 -1.85 -15.69 -9.08
N ALA A 57 -2.95 -15.55 -8.35
CA ALA A 57 -3.86 -16.67 -8.10
C ALA A 57 -4.28 -17.36 -9.40
N LEU A 58 -4.30 -18.69 -9.41
CA LEU A 58 -4.69 -19.47 -10.59
C LEU A 58 -6.21 -19.59 -10.73
N GLU A 59 -6.97 -19.30 -9.70
CA GLU A 59 -8.42 -19.41 -9.70
C GLU A 59 -9.07 -18.44 -10.68
N ARG A 60 -10.24 -18.83 -11.17
CA ARG A 60 -11.08 -17.99 -12.05
C ARG A 60 -12.33 -17.58 -11.27
N TRP A 61 -12.68 -16.32 -11.39
CA TRP A 61 -13.91 -15.77 -10.83
C TRP A 61 -14.96 -15.64 -11.92
N GLN A 62 -16.22 -15.65 -11.54
CA GLN A 62 -17.34 -15.44 -12.42
C GLN A 62 -17.91 -14.04 -12.19
N ASN A 63 -18.15 -13.31 -13.26
CA ASN A 63 -18.86 -12.03 -13.22
C ASN A 63 -20.38 -12.25 -13.28
N ALA A 64 -21.16 -11.17 -13.14
CA ALA A 64 -22.61 -11.23 -13.06
C ALA A 64 -23.28 -11.75 -14.34
N ASP A 65 -22.67 -11.61 -15.50
CA ASP A 65 -23.18 -12.09 -16.79
C ASP A 65 -22.77 -13.55 -17.12
N GLY A 66 -22.09 -14.23 -16.20
CA GLY A 66 -21.65 -15.61 -16.35
C GLY A 66 -20.29 -15.78 -16.99
N GLY A 67 -19.65 -14.71 -17.46
CA GLY A 67 -18.28 -14.73 -17.97
C GLY A 67 -17.28 -15.07 -16.87
N THR A 68 -16.15 -15.66 -17.22
CA THR A 68 -15.09 -15.97 -16.25
C THR A 68 -13.82 -15.20 -16.54
N PHE A 69 -13.13 -14.74 -15.48
CA PHE A 69 -11.88 -14.04 -15.58
C PHE A 69 -10.91 -14.49 -14.46
N ARG A 70 -9.62 -14.26 -14.67
CA ARG A 70 -8.60 -14.45 -13.63
C ARG A 70 -8.43 -13.13 -12.88
N PRO A 71 -8.75 -13.07 -11.57
CA PRO A 71 -8.64 -11.83 -10.82
C PRO A 71 -7.19 -11.43 -10.60
N GLY A 72 -6.94 -10.13 -10.42
CA GLY A 72 -5.64 -9.60 -10.04
C GLY A 72 -5.37 -9.72 -8.54
N VAL A 73 -5.56 -10.92 -7.97
CA VAL A 73 -5.32 -11.18 -6.54
C VAL A 73 -4.11 -12.08 -6.33
N TYR A 74 -3.44 -11.82 -5.23
CA TYR A 74 -2.19 -12.46 -4.85
C TYR A 74 -2.36 -13.02 -3.44
N TYR A 75 -2.32 -14.36 -3.33
CA TYR A 75 -2.47 -15.08 -2.06
C TYR A 75 -1.09 -15.37 -1.47
N TRP A 76 -0.50 -14.33 -0.91
CA TRP A 76 0.79 -14.37 -0.23
C TRP A 76 0.66 -13.68 1.11
N VAL A 77 1.53 -14.01 2.06
CA VAL A 77 1.66 -13.21 3.28
C VAL A 77 1.96 -11.76 2.88
N GLY A 78 1.10 -10.83 3.29
CA GLY A 78 1.09 -9.45 2.81
C GLY A 78 0.07 -9.16 1.70
N GLY A 79 -0.50 -10.18 1.06
CA GLY A 79 -1.54 -10.03 0.03
C GLY A 79 -1.09 -9.16 -1.15
N ASN A 80 -2.01 -8.38 -1.69
CA ASN A 80 -1.75 -7.48 -2.83
C ASN A 80 -0.73 -6.36 -2.51
N THR A 81 -0.42 -6.11 -1.23
CA THR A 81 0.64 -5.14 -0.88
C THR A 81 2.03 -5.59 -1.33
N LYS A 82 2.21 -6.87 -1.67
CA LYS A 82 3.47 -7.37 -2.24
C LYS A 82 3.78 -6.77 -3.60
N VAL A 83 2.75 -6.40 -4.37
CA VAL A 83 2.87 -5.97 -5.78
C VAL A 83 2.37 -4.54 -6.03
N TYR A 84 1.90 -3.80 -5.03
CA TYR A 84 1.47 -2.41 -5.22
C TYR A 84 2.67 -1.49 -5.51
N GLY A 85 2.42 -0.32 -6.09
CA GLY A 85 3.44 0.66 -6.50
C GLY A 85 4.08 1.48 -5.37
N ALA A 86 3.94 1.07 -4.13
CA ALA A 86 4.35 1.81 -2.93
C ALA A 86 3.61 3.15 -2.73
N ALA A 87 2.66 3.51 -3.59
CA ALA A 87 1.90 4.74 -3.51
C ALA A 87 0.89 4.69 -2.36
N LEU A 88 0.96 5.66 -1.45
CA LEU A 88 0.12 5.74 -0.25
C LEU A 88 -0.44 7.17 -0.05
N PRO A 89 -1.12 7.76 -1.04
CA PRO A 89 -1.86 9.00 -0.83
C PRO A 89 -3.07 8.75 0.08
N ARG A 90 -3.46 9.75 0.84
CA ARG A 90 -4.74 9.74 1.56
C ARG A 90 -5.89 9.89 0.57
N LEU A 91 -7.04 9.29 0.86
CA LEU A 91 -8.29 9.63 0.18
C LEU A 91 -8.60 11.11 0.41
N ARG A 92 -9.24 11.74 -0.57
CA ARG A 92 -9.68 13.12 -0.48
C ARG A 92 -10.92 13.21 0.42
N ARG A 93 -11.18 14.38 0.96
CA ARG A 93 -12.40 14.59 1.77
C ARG A 93 -13.66 14.30 0.96
N GLU A 94 -13.65 14.66 -0.31
CA GLU A 94 -14.74 14.46 -1.27
C GLU A 94 -15.02 12.98 -1.55
N ASP A 95 -14.03 12.11 -1.41
CA ASP A 95 -14.16 10.66 -1.63
C ASP A 95 -15.10 9.99 -0.60
N PHE A 96 -15.38 10.66 0.52
CA PHE A 96 -16.31 10.18 1.56
C PHE A 96 -17.74 10.60 1.32
N ALA A 97 -18.02 11.55 0.43
CA ALA A 97 -19.35 11.98 0.04
C ALA A 97 -19.92 11.12 -1.10
N PRO A 98 -21.23 11.17 -1.36
CA PRO A 98 -21.78 10.60 -2.58
C PRO A 98 -21.12 11.24 -3.80
N LEU A 99 -20.64 10.41 -4.74
CA LEU A 99 -19.93 10.86 -5.93
C LEU A 99 -20.62 10.37 -7.20
N GLU A 100 -21.10 11.29 -8.02
CA GLU A 100 -21.61 10.99 -9.36
C GLU A 100 -20.45 10.77 -10.34
N HIS A 101 -20.57 9.76 -11.17
CA HIS A 101 -19.62 9.43 -12.23
C HIS A 101 -20.36 8.80 -13.44
N GLU A 102 -19.69 8.62 -14.55
CA GLU A 102 -20.29 8.10 -15.80
C GLU A 102 -21.03 6.75 -15.61
N GLY A 103 -20.55 5.88 -14.72
CA GLY A 103 -21.16 4.59 -14.43
C GLY A 103 -22.29 4.62 -13.38
N GLY A 104 -22.64 5.79 -12.82
CA GLY A 104 -23.69 5.92 -11.81
C GLY A 104 -23.27 6.74 -10.59
N LEU A 105 -23.81 6.40 -9.42
CA LEU A 105 -23.57 7.07 -8.14
C LEU A 105 -22.82 6.13 -7.19
N SER A 106 -21.64 6.51 -6.74
CA SER A 106 -21.00 5.89 -5.58
C SER A 106 -21.64 6.44 -4.30
N PRO A 107 -22.16 5.59 -3.41
CA PRO A 107 -22.76 6.06 -2.16
C PRO A 107 -21.68 6.67 -1.25
N GLY A 108 -22.07 7.62 -0.44
CA GLY A 108 -21.22 8.17 0.62
C GLY A 108 -20.84 7.11 1.66
N TRP A 109 -19.70 7.32 2.30
CA TRP A 109 -19.27 6.48 3.41
C TRP A 109 -19.98 6.87 4.70
N PRO A 110 -20.23 5.94 5.64
CA PRO A 110 -20.85 6.26 6.92
C PRO A 110 -19.91 6.96 7.91
N ILE A 111 -18.68 7.26 7.50
CA ILE A 111 -17.64 7.93 8.27
C ILE A 111 -17.06 9.07 7.43
N SER A 112 -16.50 10.07 8.08
CA SER A 112 -15.86 11.23 7.44
C SER A 112 -14.35 11.04 7.28
N TYR A 113 -13.71 11.91 6.50
CA TYR A 113 -12.25 12.01 6.46
C TYR A 113 -11.68 12.35 7.84
N GLU A 114 -12.34 13.23 8.58
CA GLU A 114 -11.93 13.68 9.92
C GLU A 114 -11.90 12.53 10.93
N ASP A 115 -12.82 11.58 10.81
CA ASP A 115 -12.83 10.37 11.64
C ASP A 115 -11.61 9.48 11.35
N LEU A 116 -11.13 9.46 10.10
CA LEU A 116 -9.99 8.65 9.67
C LEU A 116 -8.64 9.36 9.75
N GLU A 117 -8.59 10.68 9.82
CA GLU A 117 -7.35 11.45 9.80
C GLU A 117 -6.29 10.96 10.82
N PRO A 118 -6.64 10.70 12.10
CA PRO A 118 -5.66 10.18 13.08
C PRO A 118 -5.11 8.80 12.72
N TYR A 119 -5.92 7.98 12.04
CA TYR A 119 -5.51 6.65 11.61
C TYR A 119 -4.64 6.71 10.35
N TYR A 120 -4.89 7.68 9.44
CA TYR A 120 -3.98 7.96 8.34
C TYR A 120 -2.59 8.36 8.84
N ALA A 121 -2.51 9.29 9.78
CA ALA A 121 -1.24 9.71 10.37
C ALA A 121 -0.48 8.52 10.97
N ARG A 122 -1.18 7.67 11.74
CA ARG A 122 -0.58 6.46 12.32
C ARG A 122 -0.17 5.43 11.27
N ALA A 123 -0.97 5.23 10.22
CA ALA A 123 -0.65 4.30 9.13
C ALA A 123 0.60 4.77 8.35
N GLU A 124 0.74 6.07 8.12
CA GLU A 124 1.91 6.65 7.48
C GLU A 124 3.20 6.37 8.28
N GLU A 125 3.15 6.38 9.60
CA GLU A 125 4.28 5.99 10.45
C GLU A 125 4.61 4.49 10.30
N ILE A 126 3.60 3.61 10.37
CA ILE A 126 3.75 2.16 10.25
C ILE A 126 4.35 1.79 8.90
N TYR A 127 3.88 2.41 7.83
CA TYR A 127 4.28 2.11 6.45
C TYR A 127 5.38 3.03 5.92
N TRP A 128 6.10 3.74 6.77
CA TRP A 128 7.27 4.56 6.45
C TRP A 128 7.02 5.51 5.28
N VAL A 129 5.93 6.25 5.33
CA VAL A 129 5.52 7.08 4.19
C VAL A 129 6.42 8.30 4.09
N HIS A 130 7.04 8.43 2.92
CA HIS A 130 7.79 9.58 2.48
C HIS A 130 6.89 10.51 1.69
N GLY A 131 6.86 11.79 2.04
CA GLY A 131 6.02 12.77 1.34
C GLY A 131 6.37 14.20 1.69
N GLU A 132 5.73 15.14 1.01
CA GLU A 132 5.89 16.59 1.19
C GLU A 132 4.50 17.22 1.31
N ALA A 133 4.11 17.56 2.53
CA ALA A 133 2.79 18.12 2.81
C ALA A 133 2.60 19.49 2.15
N GLY A 134 1.38 19.78 1.66
CA GLY A 134 1.00 21.07 1.09
C GLY A 134 1.48 21.30 -0.35
N THR A 135 2.08 20.33 -1.01
CA THR A 135 2.48 20.43 -2.43
C THR A 135 1.40 19.95 -3.39
N ASP A 136 0.58 19.00 -2.96
CA ASP A 136 -0.60 18.55 -3.69
C ASP A 136 -1.79 19.49 -3.38
N PRO A 137 -2.33 20.20 -4.37
CA PRO A 137 -3.44 21.13 -4.14
C PRO A 137 -4.75 20.45 -3.74
N THR A 138 -4.83 19.14 -3.90
CA THR A 138 -6.00 18.32 -3.54
C THR A 138 -5.79 17.53 -2.26
N GLU A 139 -4.64 17.69 -1.59
CA GLU A 139 -4.36 16.98 -0.34
C GLU A 139 -5.35 17.41 0.76
N PRO A 140 -6.01 16.47 1.44
CA PRO A 140 -6.89 16.80 2.54
C PRO A 140 -6.10 17.33 3.74
N PRO A 141 -6.75 18.08 4.67
CA PRO A 141 -6.10 18.61 5.86
C PRO A 141 -5.38 17.53 6.67
N ARG A 142 -4.22 17.86 7.21
CA ARG A 142 -3.36 16.95 8.00
C ARG A 142 -3.08 17.53 9.38
N SER A 143 -3.03 16.67 10.40
CA SER A 143 -2.64 17.05 11.77
C SER A 143 -1.12 17.25 11.93
N GLY A 144 -0.32 16.74 10.99
CA GLY A 144 1.14 16.84 11.01
C GLY A 144 1.79 16.56 9.66
N PRO A 145 3.12 16.74 9.55
CA PRO A 145 3.87 16.43 8.34
C PRO A 145 3.88 14.91 8.07
N TYR A 146 4.37 14.51 6.92
CA TYR A 146 4.74 13.12 6.68
C TYR A 146 5.87 12.70 7.62
N PRO A 147 5.92 11.40 8.05
CA PRO A 147 6.96 10.93 8.98
C PRO A 147 8.37 11.01 8.37
N PHE A 148 8.48 10.97 7.05
CA PHE A 148 9.77 11.08 6.35
C PHE A 148 9.69 12.05 5.17
N PRO A 149 10.81 12.76 4.87
CA PRO A 149 10.86 13.68 3.73
C PRO A 149 10.64 12.94 2.41
N PRO A 150 10.21 13.65 1.35
CA PRO A 150 9.99 13.04 0.05
C PRO A 150 11.28 12.40 -0.49
N ILE A 151 11.13 11.28 -1.20
CA ILE A 151 12.26 10.61 -1.84
C ILE A 151 12.81 11.50 -2.96
N PRO A 152 14.15 11.69 -3.06
CA PRO A 152 14.75 12.47 -4.14
C PRO A 152 14.34 11.91 -5.51
N GLN A 153 13.96 12.80 -6.41
CA GLN A 153 13.69 12.46 -7.80
C GLN A 153 14.96 12.48 -8.64
N ASP A 154 14.89 11.89 -9.83
CA ASP A 154 15.96 12.06 -10.80
C ASP A 154 15.91 13.48 -11.38
N PRO A 155 17.05 14.10 -11.72
CA PRO A 155 17.12 15.48 -12.21
C PRO A 155 16.18 15.77 -13.40
N TYR A 156 15.98 14.77 -14.27
CA TYR A 156 15.03 14.86 -15.38
C TYR A 156 13.58 15.09 -14.92
N MET A 157 13.18 14.45 -13.83
CA MET A 157 11.81 14.59 -13.28
C MET A 157 11.64 15.96 -12.62
N ASP A 158 12.68 16.49 -11.99
CA ASP A 158 12.65 17.85 -11.44
C ASP A 158 12.55 18.88 -12.57
N GLU A 159 13.31 18.72 -13.66
CA GLU A 159 13.20 19.59 -14.86
C GLU A 159 11.81 19.51 -15.50
N LEU A 160 11.24 18.30 -15.61
CA LEU A 160 9.86 18.12 -16.12
C LEU A 160 8.85 18.83 -15.24
N ALA A 161 8.99 18.74 -13.93
CA ALA A 161 8.11 19.42 -12.97
C ALA A 161 8.17 20.94 -13.14
N GLU A 162 9.36 21.52 -13.35
CA GLU A 162 9.51 22.97 -13.62
C GLU A 162 8.81 23.38 -14.93
N ARG A 163 8.95 22.59 -16.00
CA ARG A 163 8.27 22.84 -17.27
C ARG A 163 6.74 22.79 -17.12
N LEU A 164 6.22 21.86 -16.33
CA LEU A 164 4.79 21.75 -16.04
C LEU A 164 4.30 22.96 -15.21
N ARG A 165 5.06 23.39 -14.21
CA ARG A 165 4.76 24.60 -13.43
C ARG A 165 4.71 25.85 -14.29
N ALA A 166 5.62 25.98 -15.26
CA ALA A 166 5.61 27.08 -16.21
C ALA A 166 4.34 27.15 -17.10
N GLN A 167 3.63 26.02 -17.22
CA GLN A 167 2.35 25.90 -17.91
C GLN A 167 1.13 26.06 -16.97
N GLY A 168 1.34 26.41 -15.71
CA GLY A 168 0.27 26.57 -14.71
C GLY A 168 -0.20 25.27 -14.05
N LEU A 169 0.45 24.14 -14.33
CA LEU A 169 0.17 22.86 -13.67
C LEU A 169 0.85 22.80 -12.29
N ARG A 170 0.37 21.94 -11.44
CA ARG A 170 0.88 21.77 -10.07
C ARG A 170 1.35 20.33 -9.83
N PRO A 171 2.49 19.93 -10.42
CA PRO A 171 3.06 18.62 -10.15
C PRO A 171 3.53 18.53 -8.69
N PHE A 172 3.26 17.40 -8.07
CA PHE A 172 3.70 17.08 -6.70
C PHE A 172 4.36 15.71 -6.64
N ARG A 173 5.08 15.46 -5.56
CA ARG A 173 5.72 14.16 -5.32
C ARG A 173 4.71 13.22 -4.65
N LEU A 174 4.43 12.09 -5.31
CA LEU A 174 3.51 11.10 -4.77
C LEU A 174 4.04 10.55 -3.44
N PRO A 175 3.22 10.52 -2.37
CA PRO A 175 3.60 9.88 -1.12
C PRO A 175 3.84 8.38 -1.32
N VAL A 176 4.99 7.88 -0.84
CA VAL A 176 5.38 6.48 -1.05
C VAL A 176 5.88 5.84 0.23
N GLY A 177 5.48 4.58 0.45
CA GLY A 177 5.91 3.76 1.58
C GLY A 177 7.15 2.94 1.24
N LEU A 178 8.33 3.41 1.65
CA LEU A 178 9.62 2.77 1.35
C LEU A 178 10.59 2.89 2.53
N ASP A 179 11.40 1.85 2.76
CA ASP A 179 12.50 1.89 3.71
C ASP A 179 13.71 2.64 3.12
N TYR A 180 13.54 3.96 2.93
CA TYR A 180 14.56 4.89 2.40
C TYR A 180 15.14 5.80 3.47
N ARG A 181 15.07 5.38 4.71
CA ARG A 181 15.68 6.06 5.86
C ARG A 181 17.20 5.87 5.86
N THR A 182 17.92 6.61 6.71
CA THR A 182 19.36 6.35 6.93
C THR A 182 19.56 4.89 7.36
N GLY A 183 20.37 4.15 6.60
CA GLY A 183 20.56 2.71 6.80
C GLY A 183 19.40 1.84 6.29
N GLY A 184 18.41 2.41 5.63
CA GLY A 184 17.30 1.68 5.01
C GLY A 184 17.73 0.82 3.83
N ARG A 185 16.86 -0.11 3.44
CA ARG A 185 17.16 -1.14 2.44
C ARG A 185 16.84 -0.72 1.00
N CYS A 186 16.11 0.38 0.79
CA CYS A 186 15.70 0.80 -0.55
C CYS A 186 16.90 1.24 -1.40
N ILE A 187 17.12 0.57 -2.51
CA ILE A 187 18.20 0.84 -3.48
C ILE A 187 17.73 1.69 -4.67
N ARG A 188 16.50 2.21 -4.64
CA ARG A 188 15.91 3.01 -5.72
C ARG A 188 15.94 2.32 -7.10
N CYS A 189 15.62 1.02 -7.14
CA CYS A 189 15.58 0.23 -8.38
C CYS A 189 14.44 0.62 -9.34
N GLN A 190 13.50 1.49 -8.90
CA GLN A 190 12.36 2.01 -9.68
C GLN A 190 11.37 0.94 -10.16
N THR A 191 11.37 -0.25 -9.55
CA THR A 191 10.50 -1.38 -9.92
C THR A 191 9.45 -1.69 -8.85
N CYS A 192 8.90 -0.68 -8.16
CA CYS A 192 7.93 -0.93 -7.09
C CYS A 192 6.58 -1.41 -7.62
N ASP A 193 6.10 -0.78 -8.72
CA ASP A 193 4.78 -1.08 -9.27
C ASP A 193 4.76 -2.43 -9.98
N ALA A 194 3.81 -3.27 -9.58
CA ALA A 194 3.60 -4.65 -10.00
C ALA A 194 4.70 -5.66 -9.59
N PHE A 195 5.88 -5.22 -9.16
CA PHE A 195 6.99 -6.13 -8.81
C PHE A 195 7.07 -6.39 -7.30
N PRO A 196 7.28 -7.63 -6.85
CA PRO A 196 7.71 -7.91 -5.49
C PRO A 196 9.07 -7.27 -5.19
N CYS A 197 9.25 -6.74 -3.98
CA CYS A 197 10.51 -6.10 -3.61
C CYS A 197 11.55 -7.10 -3.11
N ARG A 198 12.55 -7.42 -3.92
CA ARG A 198 13.63 -8.36 -3.56
C ARG A 198 14.51 -7.93 -2.39
N VAL A 199 14.58 -6.64 -2.11
CA VAL A 199 15.35 -6.11 -0.98
C VAL A 199 14.49 -5.81 0.25
N ARG A 200 13.21 -6.20 0.23
CA ARG A 200 12.24 -6.03 1.34
C ARG A 200 12.19 -4.58 1.86
N ALA A 201 12.33 -3.62 0.97
CA ALA A 201 12.31 -2.19 1.27
C ALA A 201 10.95 -1.54 0.97
N LYS A 202 10.11 -2.17 0.15
CA LYS A 202 8.73 -1.70 -0.05
C LYS A 202 7.94 -1.95 1.22
N ALA A 203 7.23 -0.93 1.69
CA ALA A 203 6.41 -0.98 2.89
C ALA A 203 5.13 -1.79 2.63
N ASP A 204 5.26 -3.10 2.47
CA ASP A 204 4.13 -4.00 2.39
C ASP A 204 3.72 -4.53 3.77
N ALA A 205 2.52 -5.11 3.87
CA ALA A 205 1.96 -5.54 5.13
C ALA A 205 2.76 -6.66 5.81
N GLU A 206 3.43 -7.53 5.06
CA GLU A 206 4.33 -8.53 5.65
C GLU A 206 5.48 -7.84 6.37
N VAL A 207 6.17 -6.91 5.68
CA VAL A 207 7.40 -6.27 6.18
C VAL A 207 7.11 -5.31 7.34
N CYS A 208 6.03 -4.52 7.23
CA CYS A 208 5.75 -3.45 8.19
C CYS A 208 4.88 -3.89 9.38
N ALA A 209 4.09 -4.94 9.23
CA ALA A 209 3.08 -5.27 10.20
C ALA A 209 3.16 -6.73 10.68
N VAL A 210 3.10 -7.70 9.76
CA VAL A 210 3.03 -9.12 10.14
C VAL A 210 4.31 -9.63 10.81
N GLN A 211 5.49 -9.28 10.29
CA GLN A 211 6.76 -9.73 10.86
C GLN A 211 7.07 -9.09 12.21
N ILE A 212 6.71 -7.81 12.37
CA ILE A 212 6.88 -7.12 13.66
C ILE A 212 5.98 -7.76 14.71
N GLY A 213 4.73 -8.12 14.36
CA GLY A 213 3.81 -8.83 15.25
C GLY A 213 4.32 -10.22 15.65
N ARG A 214 5.04 -10.93 14.78
CA ARG A 214 5.63 -12.26 15.09
C ARG A 214 6.81 -12.22 16.07
N ALA A 215 7.50 -11.10 16.19
CA ALA A 215 8.62 -10.95 17.12
C ALA A 215 8.19 -10.87 18.58
N HIS A 216 6.89 -10.79 18.85
CA HIS A 216 6.32 -10.65 20.18
C HIS A 216 5.42 -11.84 20.60
N VAL A 217 5.52 -12.98 19.90
CA VAL A 217 4.78 -14.22 20.23
C VAL A 217 5.71 -15.26 20.83
#